data_1c0167405ce375d644a20911bcfcc60e
#
_entry.id   1c0167405ce375d644a20911bcfcc60e
#
_cell.length_a   1.000
_cell.length_b   1.000
_cell.length_c   1.000
_cell.angle_alpha   90.00
_cell.angle_beta   90.00
_cell.angle_gamma   90.00
#
_symmetry.space_group_name_H-M   'P 1'
#
loop_
_entity.id
_entity.type
_entity.pdbx_description
1 polymer ?
#
loop_
_entity_poly.entity_id
_entity_poly.type
_entity_poly.pdbx_seq_one_letter_code
_entity_poly.pdbx_strand_id
1 'polypeptide(L)'
;MLGLELGFRFLNPPIGRMKIGIISDTHGHLDDQVFDYFKECDEIWHAGDIGDLSVTDRLKEFKQLKCVFGNIDGAEARSEFKETIRFSCGGLVVMMTHIGGKQYVYTPHLRENLKRNPPDIFVCGHSHILKVGYDKRFGFLYMNPGAAGIHGFHKVRTLLRFEIVNKKPTNLEVIELGNRV
;
A
#
# COMPACT_ATOMS: atom_id res chain seq x y z
N MET A 1 9.48 -10.70 -43.02
CA MET A 1 9.78 -10.18 -41.66
C MET A 1 8.48 -10.26 -40.86
N LEU A 2 8.33 -11.27 -40.02
CA LEU A 2 7.19 -11.45 -39.13
C LEU A 2 7.56 -10.83 -37.79
N GLY A 3 6.93 -9.70 -37.45
CA GLY A 3 7.04 -9.08 -36.15
C GLY A 3 6.25 -9.89 -35.11
N LEU A 4 6.96 -10.49 -34.16
CA LEU A 4 6.35 -11.06 -32.96
C LEU A 4 5.99 -9.93 -32.00
N GLU A 5 4.73 -9.50 -32.00
CA GLU A 5 4.17 -8.72 -30.90
C GLU A 5 4.01 -9.64 -29.68
N LEU A 6 4.92 -9.50 -28.70
CA LEU A 6 4.76 -10.07 -27.37
C LEU A 6 3.67 -9.28 -26.63
N GLY A 7 2.43 -9.63 -26.87
CA GLY A 7 1.30 -9.14 -26.08
C GLY A 7 1.38 -9.69 -24.65
N PHE A 8 1.77 -8.89 -23.69
CA PHE A 8 1.55 -9.18 -22.28
C PHE A 8 0.06 -9.24 -22.00
N ARG A 9 -0.50 -10.45 -21.99
CA ARG A 9 -1.83 -10.69 -21.46
C ARG A 9 -1.72 -10.60 -19.94
N PHE A 10 -2.19 -9.51 -19.35
CA PHE A 10 -2.55 -9.52 -17.94
C PHE A 10 -3.68 -10.54 -17.79
N LEU A 11 -3.34 -11.74 -17.30
CA LEU A 11 -4.34 -12.72 -16.92
C LEU A 11 -5.15 -12.12 -15.77
N ASN A 12 -6.42 -11.87 -16.02
CA ASN A 12 -7.33 -11.48 -14.94
C ASN A 12 -7.20 -12.52 -13.79
N PRO A 13 -7.05 -12.08 -12.54
CA PRO A 13 -6.96 -13.00 -11.42
C PRO A 13 -8.19 -13.92 -11.43
N PRO A 14 -8.06 -15.14 -10.94
CA PRO A 14 -9.18 -16.07 -10.87
C PRO A 14 -10.33 -15.41 -10.11
N ILE A 15 -11.55 -15.52 -10.67
CA ILE A 15 -12.76 -14.91 -10.12
C ILE A 15 -12.84 -15.20 -8.61
N GLY A 16 -12.71 -14.17 -7.79
CA GLY A 16 -12.88 -14.24 -6.34
C GLY A 16 -11.62 -14.15 -5.49
N ARG A 17 -10.41 -14.02 -6.06
CA ARG A 17 -9.15 -13.85 -5.28
C ARG A 17 -8.33 -12.70 -5.85
N MET A 18 -7.83 -11.84 -4.96
CA MET A 18 -6.84 -10.79 -5.26
C MET A 18 -5.70 -10.89 -4.25
N LYS A 19 -4.45 -10.86 -4.70
CA LYS A 19 -3.26 -10.85 -3.84
C LYS A 19 -2.61 -9.48 -3.89
N ILE A 20 -2.43 -8.86 -2.74
CA ILE A 20 -2.05 -7.46 -2.58
C ILE A 20 -0.74 -7.34 -1.82
N GLY A 21 0.19 -6.55 -2.35
CA GLY A 21 1.37 -6.08 -1.64
C GLY A 21 1.15 -4.65 -1.13
N ILE A 22 1.52 -4.37 0.12
CA ILE A 22 1.47 -3.02 0.69
C ILE A 22 2.87 -2.60 1.11
N ILE A 23 3.28 -1.40 0.66
CA ILE A 23 4.55 -0.77 0.94
C ILE A 23 4.32 0.70 1.33
N SER A 24 5.19 1.28 2.15
CA SER A 24 5.15 2.70 2.53
C SER A 24 6.52 3.20 2.93
N ASP A 25 6.66 4.53 2.98
CA ASP A 25 7.82 5.20 3.58
C ASP A 25 9.14 4.70 2.96
N THR A 26 9.19 4.67 1.63
CA THR A 26 10.35 4.25 0.84
C THR A 26 11.45 5.30 0.86
N HIS A 27 11.11 6.60 0.94
CA HIS A 27 12.07 7.71 0.97
C HIS A 27 13.15 7.61 -0.13
N GLY A 28 12.75 7.23 -1.35
CA GLY A 28 13.64 7.07 -2.50
C GLY A 28 14.41 5.75 -2.54
N HIS A 29 14.25 4.86 -1.54
CA HIS A 29 14.93 3.56 -1.49
C HIS A 29 13.96 2.41 -1.78
N LEU A 30 14.29 1.57 -2.75
CA LEU A 30 13.53 0.38 -3.13
C LEU A 30 14.46 -0.79 -3.41
N ASP A 31 14.50 -1.75 -2.50
CA ASP A 31 15.26 -2.98 -2.65
C ASP A 31 14.70 -3.87 -3.77
N ASP A 32 15.56 -4.53 -4.53
CA ASP A 32 15.15 -5.45 -5.57
C ASP A 32 14.39 -6.66 -5.03
N GLN A 33 14.68 -7.10 -3.80
CA GLN A 33 13.93 -8.18 -3.14
C GLN A 33 12.43 -7.90 -2.97
N VAL A 34 11.98 -6.63 -3.00
CA VAL A 34 10.55 -6.27 -2.98
C VAL A 34 9.82 -6.91 -4.15
N PHE A 35 10.46 -6.96 -5.32
CA PHE A 35 9.89 -7.56 -6.53
C PHE A 35 9.73 -9.09 -6.38
N ASP A 36 10.66 -9.76 -5.70
CA ASP A 36 10.56 -11.19 -5.41
C ASP A 36 9.38 -11.48 -4.47
N TYR A 37 9.22 -10.67 -3.43
CA TYR A 37 8.09 -10.82 -2.48
C TYR A 37 6.74 -10.52 -3.12
N PHE A 38 6.69 -9.55 -4.05
CA PHE A 38 5.44 -9.12 -4.69
C PHE A 38 5.19 -9.76 -6.06
N LYS A 39 6.04 -10.69 -6.54
CA LYS A 39 5.89 -11.30 -7.86
C LYS A 39 4.52 -11.92 -8.12
N GLU A 40 3.89 -12.48 -7.09
CA GLU A 40 2.58 -13.11 -7.17
C GLU A 40 1.43 -12.19 -6.78
N CYS A 41 1.71 -10.92 -6.44
CA CYS A 41 0.67 -9.94 -6.19
C CYS A 41 0.03 -9.50 -7.51
N ASP A 42 -1.28 -9.23 -7.45
CA ASP A 42 -2.04 -8.66 -8.55
C ASP A 42 -1.91 -7.13 -8.57
N GLU A 43 -1.87 -6.51 -7.38
CA GLU A 43 -1.71 -5.08 -7.19
C GLU A 43 -0.69 -4.78 -6.09
N ILE A 44 -0.06 -3.60 -6.18
CA ILE A 44 0.77 -3.01 -5.13
C ILE A 44 0.12 -1.71 -4.66
N TRP A 45 0.06 -1.51 -3.34
CA TRP A 45 -0.43 -0.29 -2.73
C TRP A 45 0.70 0.41 -1.99
N HIS A 46 1.02 1.66 -2.40
CA HIS A 46 2.05 2.48 -1.78
C HIS A 46 1.41 3.59 -0.95
N ALA A 47 1.60 3.54 0.36
CA ALA A 47 0.92 4.44 1.31
C ALA A 47 1.69 5.75 1.60
N GLY A 48 2.47 6.25 0.62
CA GLY A 48 3.10 7.59 0.66
C GLY A 48 4.51 7.63 1.23
N ASP A 49 5.08 8.84 1.25
CA ASP A 49 6.51 9.12 1.48
C ASP A 49 7.38 8.32 0.51
N ILE A 50 7.12 8.58 -0.77
CA ILE A 50 7.77 7.95 -1.92
C ILE A 50 9.25 8.35 -1.97
N GLY A 51 9.50 9.67 -1.88
CA GLY A 51 10.81 10.31 -1.98
C GLY A 51 11.24 10.60 -3.40
N ASP A 52 11.50 9.57 -4.21
CA ASP A 52 11.88 9.68 -5.61
C ASP A 52 10.89 8.91 -6.48
N LEU A 53 10.44 9.53 -7.60
CA LEU A 53 9.43 8.92 -8.49
C LEU A 53 9.93 7.65 -9.19
N SER A 54 11.24 7.44 -9.30
CA SER A 54 11.79 6.17 -9.81
C SER A 54 11.30 4.94 -9.02
N VAL A 55 10.96 5.11 -7.73
CA VAL A 55 10.34 4.08 -6.91
C VAL A 55 8.98 3.67 -7.49
N THR A 56 8.10 4.66 -7.71
CA THR A 56 6.76 4.38 -8.24
C THR A 56 6.79 3.95 -9.70
N ASP A 57 7.73 4.44 -10.49
CA ASP A 57 7.90 4.02 -11.89
C ASP A 57 8.28 2.55 -11.98
N ARG A 58 9.26 2.11 -11.20
CA ARG A 58 9.64 0.69 -11.12
C ARG A 58 8.48 -0.19 -10.63
N LEU A 59 7.70 0.28 -9.66
CA LEU A 59 6.53 -0.46 -9.16
C LEU A 59 5.41 -0.53 -10.21
N LYS A 60 5.15 0.54 -10.98
CA LYS A 60 4.17 0.57 -12.08
C LYS A 60 4.56 -0.36 -13.24
N GLU A 61 5.85 -0.38 -13.60
CA GLU A 61 6.35 -1.31 -14.62
C GLU A 61 6.17 -2.77 -14.22
N PHE A 62 6.22 -3.04 -12.91
CA PHE A 62 6.12 -4.39 -12.38
C PHE A 62 4.68 -4.86 -12.18
N LYS A 63 3.81 -4.05 -11.57
CA LYS A 63 2.41 -4.40 -11.24
C LYS A 63 1.50 -3.17 -11.27
N GLN A 64 0.19 -3.40 -11.30
CA GLN A 64 -0.78 -2.33 -11.09
C GLN A 64 -0.53 -1.64 -9.74
N LEU A 65 -0.28 -0.34 -9.76
CA LEU A 65 0.02 0.46 -8.58
C LEU A 65 -1.18 1.32 -8.17
N LYS A 66 -1.53 1.30 -6.87
CA LYS A 66 -2.33 2.32 -6.20
C LYS A 66 -1.40 3.08 -5.26
N CYS A 67 -1.35 4.39 -5.37
CA CYS A 67 -0.40 5.18 -4.60
C CYS A 67 -1.05 6.47 -4.10
N VAL A 68 -0.63 6.92 -2.91
CA VAL A 68 -0.88 8.25 -2.37
C VAL A 68 0.45 8.95 -2.14
N PHE A 69 0.48 10.28 -2.17
CA PHE A 69 1.66 11.01 -1.74
C PHE A 69 1.69 11.15 -0.21
N GLY A 70 2.87 11.32 0.35
CA GLY A 70 3.11 11.62 1.76
C GLY A 70 3.59 13.05 2.00
N ASN A 71 3.97 13.33 3.24
CA ASN A 71 4.36 14.69 3.64
C ASN A 71 5.72 15.13 3.08
N ILE A 72 6.63 14.20 2.81
CA ILE A 72 7.94 14.55 2.22
C ILE A 72 7.90 14.69 0.70
N ASP A 73 6.82 14.23 0.07
CA ASP A 73 6.73 14.17 -1.38
C ASP A 73 6.54 15.56 -1.99
N GLY A 74 7.34 15.86 -3.01
CA GLY A 74 7.39 17.15 -3.70
C GLY A 74 6.26 17.39 -4.70
N ALA A 75 6.34 18.48 -5.45
CA ALA A 75 5.32 18.93 -6.40
C ALA A 75 5.03 17.88 -7.49
N GLU A 76 6.03 17.17 -7.99
CA GLU A 76 5.89 16.16 -9.04
C GLU A 76 5.01 14.99 -8.56
N ALA A 77 5.34 14.41 -7.41
CA ALA A 77 4.55 13.33 -6.83
C ALA A 77 3.12 13.78 -6.49
N ARG A 78 2.94 15.03 -6.01
CA ARG A 78 1.62 15.61 -5.71
C ARG A 78 0.80 15.90 -6.96
N SER A 79 1.43 16.09 -8.10
CA SER A 79 0.73 16.25 -9.39
C SER A 79 0.24 14.92 -9.95
N GLU A 80 0.93 13.83 -9.64
CA GLU A 80 0.64 12.48 -10.13
C GLU A 80 -0.31 11.71 -9.22
N PHE A 81 -0.11 11.81 -7.91
CA PHE A 81 -0.87 11.08 -6.91
C PHE A 81 -1.76 12.01 -6.08
N LYS A 82 -2.78 11.44 -5.44
CA LYS A 82 -3.64 12.16 -4.51
C LYS A 82 -3.18 11.95 -3.08
N GLU A 83 -3.55 12.86 -2.18
CA GLU A 83 -3.31 12.72 -0.73
C GLU A 83 -4.08 11.53 -0.12
N THR A 84 -5.31 11.34 -0.61
CA THR A 84 -6.19 10.26 -0.18
C THR A 84 -6.90 9.68 -1.39
N ILE A 85 -6.93 8.36 -1.48
CA ILE A 85 -7.72 7.63 -2.47
C ILE A 85 -8.70 6.69 -1.82
N ARG A 86 -9.82 6.48 -2.52
CA ARG A 86 -10.83 5.50 -2.16
C ARG A 86 -11.16 4.69 -3.41
N PHE A 87 -11.11 3.38 -3.29
CA PHE A 87 -11.28 2.47 -4.42
C PHE A 87 -11.88 1.14 -3.98
N SER A 88 -12.35 0.35 -4.95
CA SER A 88 -12.83 -1.01 -4.70
C SER A 88 -11.76 -2.02 -5.11
N CYS A 89 -11.52 -3.02 -4.27
CA CYS A 89 -10.64 -4.14 -4.57
C CYS A 89 -11.24 -5.43 -4.00
N GLY A 90 -11.38 -6.46 -4.82
CA GLY A 90 -11.96 -7.74 -4.42
C GLY A 90 -13.38 -7.63 -3.84
N GLY A 91 -14.12 -6.57 -4.19
CA GLY A 91 -15.46 -6.28 -3.67
C GLY A 91 -15.48 -5.64 -2.27
N LEU A 92 -14.31 -5.20 -1.77
CA LEU A 92 -14.16 -4.39 -0.56
C LEU A 92 -13.88 -2.94 -0.92
N VAL A 93 -14.32 -2.01 -0.08
CA VAL A 93 -13.99 -0.59 -0.18
C VAL A 93 -12.70 -0.34 0.61
N VAL A 94 -11.68 0.16 -0.08
CA VAL A 94 -10.39 0.53 0.51
C VAL A 94 -10.27 2.04 0.56
N MET A 95 -9.79 2.57 1.67
CA MET A 95 -9.35 3.96 1.80
C MET A 95 -7.87 3.97 2.16
N MET A 96 -7.08 4.73 1.40
CA MET A 96 -5.65 4.88 1.64
C MET A 96 -5.28 6.36 1.73
N THR A 97 -4.49 6.70 2.75
CA THR A 97 -3.89 8.03 2.97
C THR A 97 -2.57 7.86 3.69
N HIS A 98 -1.61 8.78 3.49
CA HIS A 98 -0.33 8.64 4.17
C HIS A 98 -0.45 8.91 5.68
N ILE A 99 -0.95 10.08 6.07
CA ILE A 99 -1.08 10.46 7.49
C ILE A 99 -2.43 10.04 8.04
N GLY A 100 -2.52 8.78 8.47
CA GLY A 100 -3.75 8.21 9.04
C GLY A 100 -3.89 8.36 10.56
N GLY A 101 -2.80 8.64 11.26
CA GLY A 101 -2.73 8.54 12.72
C GLY A 101 -2.55 7.09 13.20
N LYS A 102 -2.68 6.89 14.51
CA LYS A 102 -2.64 5.54 15.10
C LYS A 102 -4.04 4.93 15.09
N GLN A 103 -4.12 3.60 15.04
CA GLN A 103 -5.39 2.90 15.23
C GLN A 103 -6.12 3.43 16.47
N TYR A 104 -7.39 3.77 16.35
CA TYR A 104 -8.25 4.44 17.33
C TYR A 104 -7.95 5.92 17.62
N VAL A 105 -6.83 6.49 17.10
CA VAL A 105 -6.44 7.89 17.31
C VAL A 105 -6.18 8.55 15.95
N TYR A 106 -7.25 8.84 15.22
CA TYR A 106 -7.21 9.50 13.91
C TYR A 106 -7.22 11.02 14.06
N THR A 107 -6.70 11.73 13.04
CA THR A 107 -6.84 13.19 13.00
C THR A 107 -8.34 13.58 13.01
N PRO A 108 -8.72 14.75 13.52
CA PRO A 108 -10.15 15.14 13.63
C PRO A 108 -10.89 15.05 12.29
N HIS A 109 -10.29 15.58 11.21
CA HIS A 109 -10.89 15.56 9.88
C HIS A 109 -11.08 14.12 9.35
N LEU A 110 -10.04 13.28 9.48
CA LEU A 110 -10.09 11.89 9.06
C LEU A 110 -11.12 11.10 9.87
N ARG A 111 -11.18 11.33 11.18
CA ARG A 111 -12.13 10.66 12.08
C ARG A 111 -13.60 10.92 11.67
N GLU A 112 -13.94 12.16 11.31
CA GLU A 112 -15.29 12.48 10.84
C GLU A 112 -15.63 11.81 9.50
N ASN A 113 -14.65 11.73 8.59
CA ASN A 113 -14.81 11.01 7.33
C ASN A 113 -15.03 9.50 7.57
N LEU A 114 -14.18 8.88 8.38
CA LEU A 114 -14.27 7.46 8.73
C LEU A 114 -15.58 7.11 9.44
N LYS A 115 -16.11 8.03 10.26
CA LYS A 115 -17.40 7.87 10.94
C LYS A 115 -18.58 7.89 9.96
N ARG A 116 -18.55 8.81 8.98
CA ARG A 116 -19.66 8.98 8.02
C ARG A 116 -19.67 7.91 6.95
N ASN A 117 -18.51 7.49 6.53
CA ASN A 117 -18.34 6.56 5.41
C ASN A 117 -17.13 5.64 5.67
N PRO A 118 -17.25 4.65 6.58
CA PRO A 118 -16.15 3.75 6.88
C PRO A 118 -15.79 2.91 5.66
N PRO A 119 -14.48 2.67 5.39
CA PRO A 119 -14.06 1.66 4.44
C PRO A 119 -14.16 0.25 5.08
N ASP A 120 -13.95 -0.80 4.29
CA ASP A 120 -13.70 -2.13 4.81
C ASP A 120 -12.23 -2.29 5.25
N ILE A 121 -11.32 -1.65 4.50
CA ILE A 121 -9.88 -1.63 4.77
C ILE A 121 -9.39 -0.18 4.75
N PHE A 122 -8.66 0.20 5.80
CA PHE A 122 -7.98 1.49 5.91
C PHE A 122 -6.46 1.27 5.94
N VAL A 123 -5.76 1.89 4.98
CA VAL A 123 -4.30 1.78 4.83
C VAL A 123 -3.65 3.14 5.06
N CYS A 124 -2.58 3.18 5.85
CA CYS A 124 -1.76 4.38 6.02
C CYS A 124 -0.28 4.05 6.24
N GLY A 125 0.57 5.07 6.25
CA GLY A 125 2.01 4.99 6.51
C GLY A 125 2.44 5.94 7.63
N HIS A 126 3.48 6.75 7.38
CA HIS A 126 3.98 7.88 8.15
C HIS A 126 4.61 7.53 9.51
N SER A 127 4.00 6.69 10.30
CA SER A 127 4.52 6.36 11.63
C SER A 127 5.74 5.44 11.61
N HIS A 128 6.04 4.81 10.47
CA HIS A 128 7.03 3.75 10.29
C HIS A 128 6.81 2.53 11.22
N ILE A 129 5.63 2.43 11.82
CA ILE A 129 5.30 1.37 12.78
C ILE A 129 4.35 0.38 12.11
N LEU A 130 4.84 -0.84 11.90
CA LEU A 130 4.01 -1.95 11.46
C LEU A 130 2.84 -2.15 12.41
N LYS A 131 1.62 -2.07 11.88
CA LYS A 131 0.41 -2.28 12.65
C LYS A 131 -0.71 -2.80 11.79
N VAL A 132 -1.28 -3.94 12.18
CA VAL A 132 -2.53 -4.46 11.64
C VAL A 132 -3.49 -4.72 12.79
N GLY A 133 -4.74 -4.34 12.63
CA GLY A 133 -5.75 -4.57 13.66
C GLY A 133 -7.14 -4.13 13.21
N TYR A 134 -8.16 -4.79 13.72
CA TYR A 134 -9.55 -4.41 13.45
C TYR A 134 -9.98 -3.25 14.34
N ASP A 135 -10.41 -2.15 13.74
CA ASP A 135 -10.99 -1.04 14.48
C ASP A 135 -12.49 -1.29 14.74
N LYS A 136 -12.81 -1.72 15.96
CA LYS A 136 -14.17 -2.06 16.36
C LYS A 136 -15.10 -0.86 16.43
N ARG A 137 -14.58 0.39 16.54
CA ARG A 137 -15.39 1.62 16.59
C ARG A 137 -16.01 1.97 15.26
N PHE A 138 -15.22 1.77 14.18
CA PHE A 138 -15.62 2.15 12.84
C PHE A 138 -15.86 0.96 11.92
N GLY A 139 -15.49 -0.25 12.33
CA GLY A 139 -15.81 -1.48 11.62
C GLY A 139 -14.91 -1.78 10.42
N PHE A 140 -13.63 -1.39 10.45
CA PHE A 140 -12.70 -1.65 9.36
C PHE A 140 -11.39 -2.32 9.81
N LEU A 141 -10.69 -2.93 8.88
CA LEU A 141 -9.34 -3.43 9.07
C LEU A 141 -8.33 -2.30 8.85
N TYR A 142 -7.63 -1.91 9.93
CA TYR A 142 -6.53 -0.95 9.88
C TYR A 142 -5.23 -1.64 9.50
N MET A 143 -4.49 -1.08 8.53
CA MET A 143 -3.19 -1.58 8.10
C MET A 143 -2.19 -0.44 7.96
N ASN A 144 -1.02 -0.61 8.58
CA ASN A 144 0.18 0.18 8.33
C ASN A 144 1.32 -0.81 8.10
N PRO A 145 1.96 -0.80 6.92
CA PRO A 145 3.00 -1.80 6.59
C PRO A 145 4.33 -1.54 7.32
N GLY A 146 4.46 -0.47 8.09
CA GLY A 146 5.74 0.03 8.55
C GLY A 146 6.46 0.77 7.44
N ALA A 147 7.77 0.91 7.53
CA ALA A 147 8.61 1.56 6.53
C ALA A 147 9.45 0.54 5.75
N ALA A 148 9.48 0.67 4.43
CA ALA A 148 10.32 -0.13 3.55
C ALA A 148 11.69 0.51 3.28
N GLY A 149 11.78 1.83 3.42
CA GLY A 149 12.99 2.61 3.21
C GLY A 149 13.99 2.51 4.36
N ILE A 150 15.13 3.16 4.17
CA ILE A 150 16.25 3.18 5.14
C ILE A 150 16.27 4.43 6.03
N HIS A 151 15.36 5.39 5.80
CA HIS A 151 15.25 6.63 6.58
C HIS A 151 14.15 6.53 7.65
N GLY A 152 14.41 7.07 8.83
CA GLY A 152 13.44 7.13 9.93
C GLY A 152 13.92 6.50 11.23
N PHE A 153 12.99 6.23 12.16
CA PHE A 153 13.30 5.73 13.52
C PHE A 153 13.05 4.23 13.70
N HIS A 154 12.48 3.56 12.69
CA HIS A 154 12.23 2.12 12.73
C HIS A 154 13.55 1.34 12.73
N LYS A 155 13.55 0.17 13.35
CA LYS A 155 14.72 -0.72 13.41
C LYS A 155 14.71 -1.75 12.28
N VAL A 156 13.53 -2.25 11.94
CA VAL A 156 13.29 -3.29 10.94
C VAL A 156 12.43 -2.70 9.83
N ARG A 157 12.83 -2.91 8.59
CA ARG A 157 12.08 -2.53 7.40
C ARG A 157 11.07 -3.60 7.07
N THR A 158 9.83 -3.21 6.77
CA THR A 158 8.72 -4.17 6.62
C THR A 158 7.83 -3.85 5.44
N LEU A 159 7.17 -4.89 4.94
CA LEU A 159 6.08 -4.88 3.98
C LEU A 159 4.91 -5.70 4.52
N LEU A 160 3.74 -5.52 3.95
CA LEU A 160 2.61 -6.42 4.13
C LEU A 160 2.24 -7.08 2.81
N ARG A 161 1.77 -8.31 2.89
CA ARG A 161 1.14 -9.04 1.79
C ARG A 161 -0.09 -9.75 2.31
N PHE A 162 -1.20 -9.72 1.57
CA PHE A 162 -2.43 -10.41 1.95
C PHE A 162 -3.27 -10.75 0.73
N GLU A 163 -4.32 -11.52 0.95
CA GLU A 163 -5.27 -11.88 -0.08
C GLU A 163 -6.66 -11.37 0.27
N ILE A 164 -7.45 -11.06 -0.76
CA ILE A 164 -8.89 -10.86 -0.63
C ILE A 164 -9.56 -12.04 -1.31
N VAL A 165 -10.25 -12.87 -0.54
CA VAL A 165 -10.99 -14.04 -1.03
C VAL A 165 -12.43 -13.90 -0.59
N ASN A 166 -13.37 -13.92 -1.55
CA ASN A 166 -14.80 -13.81 -1.28
C ASN A 166 -15.14 -12.59 -0.37
N LYS A 167 -14.58 -11.43 -0.70
CA LYS A 167 -14.72 -10.17 0.07
C LYS A 167 -14.21 -10.26 1.51
N LYS A 168 -13.23 -11.10 1.78
CA LYS A 168 -12.60 -11.20 3.11
C LYS A 168 -11.09 -11.10 2.98
N PRO A 169 -10.42 -10.23 3.74
CA PRO A 169 -8.97 -10.24 3.88
C PRO A 169 -8.52 -11.53 4.55
N THR A 170 -7.57 -12.23 3.94
CA THR A 170 -7.03 -13.51 4.39
C THR A 170 -5.53 -13.57 4.16
N ASN A 171 -4.86 -14.57 4.71
CA ASN A 171 -3.46 -14.88 4.45
C ASN A 171 -2.55 -13.65 4.59
N LEU A 172 -2.75 -12.87 5.67
CA LEU A 172 -1.92 -11.72 5.96
C LEU A 172 -0.53 -12.17 6.39
N GLU A 173 0.47 -11.63 5.71
CA GLU A 173 1.89 -11.89 5.96
C GLU A 173 2.62 -10.57 6.23
N VAL A 174 3.49 -10.57 7.22
CA VAL A 174 4.49 -9.54 7.44
C VAL A 174 5.80 -10.01 6.82
N ILE A 175 6.40 -9.17 5.99
CA ILE A 175 7.67 -9.44 5.35
C ILE A 175 8.70 -8.48 5.93
N GLU A 176 9.76 -9.02 6.50
CA GLU A 176 10.90 -8.24 6.99
C GLU A 176 11.97 -8.15 5.89
N LEU A 177 12.31 -6.93 5.48
CA LEU A 177 13.35 -6.65 4.48
C LEU A 177 14.75 -6.58 5.10
N GLY A 178 14.85 -6.77 6.41
CA GLY A 178 16.08 -6.64 7.20
C GLY A 178 16.11 -5.36 8.02
N ASN A 179 17.24 -5.14 8.68
CA ASN A 179 17.43 -3.97 9.51
C ASN A 179 17.54 -2.70 8.66
N ARG A 180 17.14 -1.58 9.26
CA ARG A 180 17.53 -0.28 8.75
C ARG A 180 19.04 -0.10 8.99
N VAL A 181 19.79 0.18 7.95
CA VAL A 181 21.25 0.39 8.02
C VAL A 181 21.56 1.81 8.47
#